data_a59f74b124c608e8ba053570858496e8
#
_entry.id   a59f74b124c608e8ba053570858496e8
#
_cell.length_a   1.000
_cell.length_b   1.000
_cell.length_c   1.000
_cell.angle_alpha   90.00
_cell.angle_beta   90.00
_cell.angle_gamma   90.00
#
_symmetry.space_group_name_H-M   'P 1'
#
loop_
_entity.id
_entity.type
_entity.pdbx_description
1 polymer ?
#
loop_
_entity_poly.entity_id
_entity_poly.type
_entity_poly.pdbx_seq_one_letter_code
_entity_poly.pdbx_strand_id
1 'polypeptide(L)'
;MNSDASYWDKDYGRRGKLWGGAVHNLPPIASGSHVLELGCGNGKTFSALTSRGLAVTAIDFSPRAALMSHRVALQSGTGAVAIADARQLPFLAGAFDAVIAIHIIGHMCEKDRERIAKESMRVLREDGMLWFSGFACEDLRFRKGKRVEPQTFERANGTVTHYFSEPEVQSLFPLLEPVNITTERWTMRVRGKDHIRAEVVGVFKKTWQ
;
A
#
# COMPACT_ATOMS: atom_id res chain seq x y z
N MET A 1 22.58 -0.07 0.74
CA MET A 1 21.31 -0.86 0.85
C MET A 1 20.42 -0.13 1.84
N ASN A 2 19.20 0.21 1.45
CA ASN A 2 18.27 0.93 2.31
C ASN A 2 17.95 0.10 3.56
N SER A 3 18.05 0.71 4.73
CA SER A 3 17.74 0.09 6.03
C SER A 3 16.33 -0.54 6.04
N ASP A 4 15.37 0.08 5.36
CA ASP A 4 13.97 -0.32 5.32
C ASP A 4 13.74 -1.63 4.57
N ALA A 5 14.34 -1.80 3.38
CA ALA A 5 14.25 -3.05 2.61
C ALA A 5 14.83 -4.24 3.39
N SER A 6 15.97 -4.02 4.06
CA SER A 6 16.62 -5.02 4.92
C SER A 6 15.76 -5.42 6.12
N TYR A 7 15.03 -4.47 6.72
CA TYR A 7 14.11 -4.75 7.82
C TYR A 7 12.97 -5.67 7.38
N TRP A 8 12.24 -5.28 6.34
CA TRP A 8 11.09 -6.05 5.85
C TRP A 8 11.50 -7.43 5.36
N ASP A 9 12.64 -7.55 4.66
CA ASP A 9 13.13 -8.84 4.20
C ASP A 9 13.45 -9.79 5.35
N LYS A 10 14.08 -9.28 6.44
CA LYS A 10 14.31 -10.04 7.67
C LYS A 10 13.01 -10.43 8.36
N ASP A 11 12.02 -9.53 8.39
CA ASP A 11 10.75 -9.78 9.06
C ASP A 11 9.92 -10.85 8.32
N TYR A 12 9.87 -10.81 6.99
CA TYR A 12 9.29 -11.88 6.16
C TYR A 12 10.04 -13.20 6.34
N GLY A 13 11.36 -13.17 6.45
CA GLY A 13 12.17 -14.37 6.70
C GLY A 13 11.90 -15.03 8.06
N ARG A 14 11.64 -14.21 9.09
CA ARG A 14 11.40 -14.70 10.45
C ARG A 14 9.96 -15.16 10.68
N ARG A 15 8.99 -14.41 10.18
CA ARG A 15 7.57 -14.62 10.49
C ARG A 15 6.79 -15.28 9.35
N GLY A 16 7.36 -15.36 8.15
CA GLY A 16 6.68 -15.89 6.97
C GLY A 16 5.51 -15.01 6.56
N LYS A 17 4.32 -15.60 6.37
CA LYS A 17 3.11 -14.89 5.99
C LYS A 17 2.67 -13.90 7.08
N LEU A 18 2.92 -12.61 6.87
CA LEU A 18 2.62 -11.55 7.85
C LEU A 18 1.15 -11.16 7.89
N TRP A 19 0.46 -11.22 6.76
CA TRP A 19 -0.88 -10.71 6.62
C TRP A 19 -1.83 -11.82 6.18
N GLY A 20 -2.91 -11.99 6.92
CA GLY A 20 -3.98 -12.96 6.65
C GLY A 20 -5.35 -12.27 6.54
N GLY A 21 -6.41 -13.08 6.40
CA GLY A 21 -7.79 -12.61 6.26
C GLY A 21 -8.14 -12.13 4.84
N ALA A 22 -9.38 -11.73 4.64
CA ALA A 22 -9.86 -11.17 3.37
C ALA A 22 -9.35 -9.74 3.16
N VAL A 23 -9.26 -9.31 1.91
CA VAL A 23 -9.13 -7.90 1.56
C VAL A 23 -10.55 -7.38 1.42
N HIS A 24 -10.90 -6.45 2.28
CA HIS A 24 -12.19 -5.77 2.24
C HIS A 24 -12.07 -4.51 1.39
N ASN A 25 -13.17 -4.11 0.76
CA ASN A 25 -13.31 -2.81 0.10
C ASN A 25 -12.30 -2.48 -1.02
N LEU A 26 -11.90 -3.46 -1.83
CA LEU A 26 -11.18 -3.13 -3.07
C LEU A 26 -12.09 -2.35 -4.03
N PRO A 27 -11.57 -1.33 -4.78
CA PRO A 27 -12.38 -0.51 -5.66
C PRO A 27 -13.06 -1.33 -6.75
N PRO A 28 -14.17 -0.85 -7.30
CA PRO A 28 -14.70 -1.36 -8.54
C PRO A 28 -13.75 -0.97 -9.68
N ILE A 29 -12.89 -1.90 -10.09
CA ILE A 29 -12.02 -1.78 -11.24
C ILE A 29 -12.60 -2.67 -12.34
N ALA A 30 -12.66 -2.17 -13.57
CA ALA A 30 -13.18 -2.92 -14.70
C ALA A 30 -12.32 -4.18 -14.96
N SER A 31 -12.96 -5.31 -15.25
CA SER A 31 -12.26 -6.56 -15.60
C SER A 31 -11.33 -6.33 -16.81
N GLY A 32 -10.18 -6.95 -16.79
CA GLY A 32 -9.14 -6.79 -17.81
C GLY A 32 -8.25 -5.55 -17.64
N SER A 33 -8.53 -4.68 -16.66
CA SER A 33 -7.67 -3.52 -16.38
C SER A 33 -6.27 -3.95 -15.94
N HIS A 34 -5.28 -3.17 -16.36
CA HIS A 34 -3.89 -3.25 -15.90
C HIS A 34 -3.74 -2.55 -14.56
N VAL A 35 -3.44 -3.30 -13.52
CA VAL A 35 -3.34 -2.81 -12.14
C VAL A 35 -1.90 -2.95 -11.64
N LEU A 36 -1.35 -1.88 -11.07
CA LEU A 36 -0.10 -1.93 -10.31
C LEU A 36 -0.40 -2.01 -8.81
N GLU A 37 0.07 -3.06 -8.16
CA GLU A 37 0.08 -3.17 -6.70
C GLU A 37 1.45 -2.80 -6.15
N LEU A 38 1.51 -1.81 -5.27
CA LEU A 38 2.71 -1.38 -4.58
C LEU A 38 2.81 -2.09 -3.22
N GLY A 39 3.95 -2.74 -2.94
CA GLY A 39 4.20 -3.44 -1.68
C GLY A 39 3.34 -4.69 -1.52
N CYS A 40 3.42 -5.62 -2.48
CA CYS A 40 2.56 -6.81 -2.53
C CYS A 40 2.72 -7.77 -1.34
N GLY A 41 3.81 -7.67 -0.58
CA GLY A 41 4.02 -8.48 0.61
C GLY A 41 3.91 -9.99 0.33
N ASN A 42 3.05 -10.65 1.08
CA ASN A 42 2.80 -12.09 0.91
C ASN A 42 1.69 -12.43 -0.12
N GLY A 43 1.30 -11.48 -0.98
CA GLY A 43 0.37 -11.71 -2.09
C GLY A 43 -1.11 -11.71 -1.72
N LYS A 44 -1.49 -11.17 -0.57
CA LYS A 44 -2.89 -11.13 -0.11
C LYS A 44 -3.77 -10.31 -1.06
N THR A 45 -3.38 -9.06 -1.33
CA THR A 45 -4.13 -8.16 -2.22
C THR A 45 -3.99 -8.60 -3.66
N PHE A 46 -2.79 -9.04 -4.08
CA PHE A 46 -2.53 -9.63 -5.39
C PHE A 46 -3.54 -10.73 -5.73
N SER A 47 -3.72 -11.72 -4.84
CA SER A 47 -4.69 -12.80 -5.02
C SER A 47 -6.12 -12.29 -5.15
N ALA A 48 -6.51 -11.29 -4.35
CA ALA A 48 -7.85 -10.72 -4.41
C ALA A 48 -8.10 -9.93 -5.70
N LEU A 49 -7.09 -9.27 -6.25
CA LEU A 49 -7.19 -8.55 -7.52
C LEU A 49 -7.25 -9.52 -8.72
N THR A 50 -6.35 -10.52 -8.76
CA THR A 50 -6.31 -11.49 -9.84
C THR A 50 -7.59 -12.34 -9.92
N SER A 51 -8.18 -12.68 -8.76
CA SER A 51 -9.47 -13.41 -8.72
C SER A 51 -10.66 -12.63 -9.30
N ARG A 52 -10.51 -11.32 -9.51
CA ARG A 52 -11.49 -10.45 -10.19
C ARG A 52 -11.25 -10.31 -11.69
N GLY A 53 -10.31 -11.07 -12.26
CA GLY A 53 -9.96 -11.00 -13.68
C GLY A 53 -9.15 -9.77 -14.07
N LEU A 54 -8.41 -9.18 -13.12
CA LEU A 54 -7.53 -8.03 -13.38
C LEU A 54 -6.14 -8.51 -13.83
N ALA A 55 -5.53 -7.76 -14.75
CA ALA A 55 -4.14 -7.97 -15.14
C ALA A 55 -3.21 -7.26 -14.14
N VAL A 56 -2.73 -7.99 -13.13
CA VAL A 56 -1.99 -7.39 -12.01
C VAL A 56 -0.48 -7.50 -12.24
N THR A 57 0.20 -6.35 -12.15
CA THR A 57 1.65 -6.28 -11.91
C THR A 57 1.85 -5.83 -10.46
N ALA A 58 2.61 -6.61 -9.69
CA ALA A 58 2.86 -6.32 -8.29
C ALA A 58 4.35 -6.15 -8.02
N ILE A 59 4.69 -5.25 -7.12
CA ILE A 59 6.09 -5.03 -6.73
C ILE A 59 6.24 -5.07 -5.20
N ASP A 60 7.42 -5.52 -4.78
CA ASP A 60 7.92 -5.32 -3.42
C ASP A 60 9.44 -5.15 -3.46
N PHE A 61 9.99 -4.35 -2.54
CA PHE A 61 11.44 -4.19 -2.47
C PHE A 61 12.12 -5.31 -1.66
N SER A 62 11.37 -6.11 -0.90
CA SER A 62 11.83 -7.32 -0.23
C SER A 62 11.80 -8.50 -1.20
N PRO A 63 12.96 -9.12 -1.52
CA PRO A 63 13.00 -10.32 -2.34
C PRO A 63 12.15 -11.46 -1.79
N ARG A 64 12.07 -11.59 -0.45
CA ARG A 64 11.26 -12.64 0.20
C ARG A 64 9.77 -12.40 0.05
N ALA A 65 9.32 -11.16 0.21
CA ALA A 65 7.93 -10.78 -0.03
C ALA A 65 7.55 -11.03 -1.50
N ALA A 66 8.36 -10.52 -2.43
CA ALA A 66 8.15 -10.72 -3.86
C ALA A 66 8.09 -12.22 -4.24
N LEU A 67 8.98 -13.06 -3.67
CA LEU A 67 8.94 -14.50 -3.89
C LEU A 67 7.65 -15.15 -3.37
N MET A 68 7.12 -14.70 -2.22
CA MET A 68 5.86 -15.19 -1.69
C MET A 68 4.68 -14.85 -2.62
N SER A 69 4.60 -13.60 -3.07
CA SER A 69 3.59 -13.16 -4.05
C SER A 69 3.75 -13.87 -5.39
N HIS A 70 4.98 -14.10 -5.85
CA HIS A 70 5.23 -14.83 -7.09
C HIS A 70 4.70 -16.27 -7.04
N ARG A 71 4.81 -16.95 -5.90
CA ARG A 71 4.20 -18.28 -5.71
C ARG A 71 2.67 -18.24 -5.84
N VAL A 72 2.04 -17.16 -5.36
CA VAL A 72 0.59 -16.96 -5.55
C VAL A 72 0.28 -16.74 -7.03
N ALA A 73 1.09 -15.95 -7.76
CA ALA A 73 0.94 -15.74 -9.19
C ALA A 73 1.04 -17.05 -10.00
N LEU A 74 2.01 -17.90 -9.66
CA LEU A 74 2.15 -19.22 -10.29
C LEU A 74 0.94 -20.13 -10.05
N GLN A 75 0.35 -20.08 -8.85
CA GLN A 75 -0.84 -20.87 -8.52
C GLN A 75 -2.10 -20.36 -9.22
N SER A 76 -2.25 -19.05 -9.38
CA SER A 76 -3.39 -18.44 -10.08
C SER A 76 -3.25 -18.49 -11.62
N GLY A 77 -2.03 -18.69 -12.11
CA GLY A 77 -1.74 -18.66 -13.55
C GLY A 77 -1.83 -17.26 -14.17
N THR A 78 -1.95 -16.20 -13.37
CA THR A 78 -2.16 -14.82 -13.85
C THR A 78 -1.34 -13.81 -13.05
N GLY A 79 -1.00 -12.69 -13.70
CA GLY A 79 -0.28 -11.57 -13.11
C GLY A 79 1.25 -11.75 -13.08
N ALA A 80 1.94 -10.67 -12.78
CA ALA A 80 3.39 -10.60 -12.70
C ALA A 80 3.84 -10.02 -11.37
N VAL A 81 4.99 -10.48 -10.85
CA VAL A 81 5.59 -9.94 -9.62
C VAL A 81 7.05 -9.61 -9.89
N ALA A 82 7.49 -8.43 -9.47
CA ALA A 82 8.87 -7.98 -9.61
C ALA A 82 9.43 -7.44 -8.28
N ILE A 83 10.75 -7.52 -8.13
CA ILE A 83 11.46 -6.82 -7.05
C ILE A 83 11.75 -5.41 -7.56
N ALA A 84 11.12 -4.40 -6.93
CA ALA A 84 11.31 -3.00 -7.32
C ALA A 84 11.06 -2.07 -6.12
N ASP A 85 11.62 -0.87 -6.21
CA ASP A 85 11.42 0.20 -5.23
C ASP A 85 10.31 1.13 -5.71
N ALA A 86 9.26 1.28 -4.90
CA ALA A 86 8.13 2.15 -5.23
C ALA A 86 8.51 3.64 -5.31
N ARG A 87 9.67 4.04 -4.78
CA ARG A 87 10.20 5.41 -4.88
C ARG A 87 10.78 5.73 -6.25
N GLN A 88 11.02 4.70 -7.08
CA GLN A 88 11.51 4.80 -8.45
C GLN A 88 11.01 3.61 -9.25
N LEU A 89 9.81 3.74 -9.80
CA LEU A 89 9.13 2.65 -10.50
C LEU A 89 9.74 2.40 -11.89
N PRO A 90 10.07 1.15 -12.23
CA PRO A 90 10.68 0.79 -13.53
C PRO A 90 9.62 0.68 -14.65
N PHE A 91 8.62 1.54 -14.63
CA PHE A 91 7.52 1.55 -15.59
C PHE A 91 7.42 2.89 -16.30
N LEU A 92 6.89 2.89 -17.50
CA LEU A 92 6.60 4.10 -18.27
C LEU A 92 5.48 4.92 -17.61
N ALA A 93 5.44 6.21 -17.90
CA ALA A 93 4.31 7.06 -17.52
C ALA A 93 3.03 6.55 -18.19
N GLY A 94 1.91 6.57 -17.46
CA GLY A 94 0.62 6.16 -18.00
C GLY A 94 0.47 4.67 -18.31
N ALA A 95 1.28 3.80 -17.71
CA ALA A 95 1.28 2.36 -18.00
C ALA A 95 0.12 1.59 -17.37
N PHE A 96 -0.56 2.13 -16.36
CA PHE A 96 -1.56 1.42 -15.57
C PHE A 96 -2.90 2.12 -15.51
N ASP A 97 -3.98 1.33 -15.58
CA ASP A 97 -5.36 1.77 -15.38
C ASP A 97 -5.65 2.09 -13.91
N ALA A 98 -5.00 1.36 -13.01
CA ALA A 98 -5.13 1.58 -11.58
C ALA A 98 -3.81 1.34 -10.83
N VAL A 99 -3.63 2.08 -9.74
CA VAL A 99 -2.53 1.89 -8.77
C VAL A 99 -3.13 1.63 -7.40
N ILE A 100 -2.70 0.56 -6.74
CA ILE A 100 -3.13 0.15 -5.41
C ILE A 100 -1.97 0.32 -4.43
N ALA A 101 -2.11 1.19 -3.44
CA ALA A 101 -1.11 1.52 -2.43
C ALA A 101 -1.69 1.29 -1.02
N ILE A 102 -1.77 0.01 -0.59
CA ILE A 102 -2.33 -0.38 0.71
C ILE A 102 -1.20 -0.57 1.73
N HIS A 103 -1.17 0.25 2.76
CA HIS A 103 -0.22 0.20 3.88
C HIS A 103 1.26 0.27 3.52
N ILE A 104 1.62 0.66 2.29
CA ILE A 104 3.02 0.82 1.89
C ILE A 104 3.56 2.20 2.24
N ILE A 105 2.85 3.27 1.85
CA ILE A 105 3.33 4.66 1.95
C ILE A 105 3.56 5.04 3.41
N GLY A 106 2.71 4.59 4.33
CA GLY A 106 2.85 4.84 5.76
C GLY A 106 4.07 4.21 6.44
N HIS A 107 4.80 3.35 5.76
CA HIS A 107 6.04 2.77 6.31
C HIS A 107 7.31 3.52 5.90
N MET A 108 7.15 4.71 5.32
CA MET A 108 8.24 5.55 4.82
C MET A 108 8.31 6.89 5.57
N CYS A 109 9.51 7.51 5.57
CA CYS A 109 9.68 8.89 5.98
C CYS A 109 9.08 9.85 4.94
N GLU A 110 8.83 11.12 5.32
CA GLU A 110 8.10 12.11 4.53
C GLU A 110 8.59 12.22 3.08
N LYS A 111 9.89 12.44 2.87
CA LYS A 111 10.48 12.52 1.52
C LYS A 111 10.23 11.30 0.65
N ASP A 112 10.21 10.11 1.24
CA ASP A 112 9.98 8.87 0.51
C ASP A 112 8.49 8.63 0.28
N ARG A 113 7.60 9.08 1.18
CA ARG A 113 6.15 9.12 0.95
C ARG A 113 5.81 9.98 -0.27
N GLU A 114 6.40 11.18 -0.37
CA GLU A 114 6.22 12.08 -1.51
C GLU A 114 6.73 11.47 -2.83
N ARG A 115 7.89 10.79 -2.80
CA ARG A 115 8.44 10.10 -3.98
C ARG A 115 7.53 8.99 -4.47
N ILE A 116 7.02 8.15 -3.56
CA ILE A 116 6.08 7.07 -3.91
C ILE A 116 4.79 7.66 -4.48
N ALA A 117 4.24 8.72 -3.88
CA ALA A 117 3.06 9.38 -4.40
C ALA A 117 3.29 9.94 -5.81
N LYS A 118 4.41 10.62 -6.04
CA LYS A 118 4.79 11.14 -7.36
C LYS A 118 4.92 10.04 -8.42
N GLU A 119 5.58 8.94 -8.09
CA GLU A 119 5.73 7.81 -9.00
C GLU A 119 4.38 7.13 -9.28
N SER A 120 3.53 6.99 -8.26
CA SER A 120 2.17 6.46 -8.42
C SER A 120 1.34 7.29 -9.41
N MET A 121 1.39 8.62 -9.29
CA MET A 121 0.72 9.54 -10.23
C MET A 121 1.33 9.48 -11.64
N ARG A 122 2.64 9.33 -11.75
CA ARG A 122 3.34 9.26 -13.04
C ARG A 122 2.95 8.02 -13.85
N VAL A 123 2.92 6.85 -13.21
CA VAL A 123 2.62 5.59 -13.90
C VAL A 123 1.15 5.37 -14.16
N LEU A 124 0.27 6.11 -13.49
CA LEU A 124 -1.16 6.09 -13.71
C LEU A 124 -1.50 6.81 -15.03
N ARG A 125 -2.30 6.17 -15.90
CA ARG A 125 -2.79 6.79 -17.13
C ARG A 125 -3.85 7.84 -16.84
N GLU A 126 -4.16 8.67 -17.84
CA GLU A 126 -5.32 9.55 -17.79
C GLU A 126 -6.60 8.72 -17.60
N ASP A 127 -7.54 9.26 -16.85
CA ASP A 127 -8.76 8.58 -16.37
C ASP A 127 -8.51 7.37 -15.45
N GLY A 128 -7.26 7.07 -15.13
CA GLY A 128 -6.89 6.00 -14.22
C GLY A 128 -7.23 6.30 -12.76
N MET A 129 -7.31 5.24 -11.95
CA MET A 129 -7.71 5.31 -10.54
C MET A 129 -6.57 4.95 -9.60
N LEU A 130 -6.37 5.74 -8.54
CA LEU A 130 -5.46 5.40 -7.46
C LEU A 130 -6.26 5.09 -6.20
N TRP A 131 -5.94 3.97 -5.57
CA TRP A 131 -6.42 3.62 -4.26
C TRP A 131 -5.29 3.63 -3.24
N PHE A 132 -5.51 4.40 -2.19
CA PHE A 132 -4.65 4.51 -1.03
C PHE A 132 -5.33 3.94 0.22
N SER A 133 -4.58 3.26 1.09
CA SER A 133 -4.95 3.01 2.48
C SER A 133 -3.74 3.15 3.39
N GLY A 134 -3.92 3.83 4.51
CA GLY A 134 -2.91 4.01 5.55
C GLY A 134 -3.54 4.16 6.93
N PHE A 135 -2.82 3.83 8.01
CA PHE A 135 -3.36 3.96 9.37
C PHE A 135 -3.67 5.41 9.70
N ALA A 136 -4.83 5.63 10.34
CA ALA A 136 -5.25 6.95 10.80
C ALA A 136 -4.69 7.29 12.18
N CYS A 137 -4.67 8.58 12.52
CA CYS A 137 -4.26 9.07 13.84
C CYS A 137 -5.13 8.55 14.99
N GLU A 138 -6.28 7.96 14.68
CA GLU A 138 -7.21 7.37 15.66
C GLU A 138 -6.94 5.86 15.90
N ASP A 139 -6.03 5.24 15.14
CA ASP A 139 -5.70 3.82 15.33
C ASP A 139 -5.07 3.57 16.70
N LEU A 140 -5.44 2.46 17.34
CA LEU A 140 -4.92 2.05 18.66
C LEU A 140 -3.40 2.06 18.79
N ARG A 141 -2.67 2.04 17.67
CA ARG A 141 -1.20 2.03 17.62
C ARG A 141 -0.59 3.41 17.51
N PHE A 142 -1.39 4.45 17.28
CA PHE A 142 -0.91 5.83 17.21
C PHE A 142 -0.16 6.22 18.49
N ARG A 143 0.93 6.97 18.35
CA ARG A 143 1.85 7.39 19.42
C ARG A 143 2.57 6.24 20.17
N LYS A 144 2.53 5.01 19.67
CA LYS A 144 3.30 3.90 20.24
C LYS A 144 4.65 3.77 19.55
N GLY A 145 5.72 4.02 20.29
CA GLY A 145 7.11 4.00 19.79
C GLY A 145 7.81 5.35 19.95
N LYS A 146 9.01 5.45 19.38
CA LYS A 146 9.81 6.69 19.35
C LYS A 146 9.30 7.56 18.18
N ARG A 147 8.92 8.80 18.46
CA ARG A 147 8.56 9.76 17.41
C ARG A 147 9.81 10.12 16.59
N VAL A 148 9.75 9.95 15.27
CA VAL A 148 10.84 10.27 14.32
C VAL A 148 10.50 11.46 13.43
N GLU A 149 9.22 11.66 13.10
CA GLU A 149 8.65 12.81 12.37
C GLU A 149 7.28 13.17 12.97
N PRO A 150 6.64 14.28 12.57
CA PRO A 150 5.21 14.49 12.89
C PRO A 150 4.39 13.28 12.49
N GLN A 151 3.53 12.79 13.41
CA GLN A 151 2.65 11.62 13.22
C GLN A 151 3.35 10.31 12.81
N THR A 152 4.69 10.24 12.88
CA THR A 152 5.51 9.08 12.49
C THR A 152 6.26 8.51 13.69
N PHE A 153 6.11 7.20 13.91
CA PHE A 153 6.68 6.52 15.07
C PHE A 153 7.44 5.26 14.67
N GLU A 154 8.66 5.14 15.19
CA GLU A 154 9.48 3.93 15.09
C GLU A 154 9.20 3.02 16.28
N ARG A 155 8.87 1.78 16.02
CA ARG A 155 8.67 0.73 17.04
C ARG A 155 9.98 0.08 17.44
N ALA A 156 9.97 -0.63 18.58
CA ALA A 156 11.12 -1.36 19.10
C ALA A 156 11.71 -2.37 18.10
N ASN A 157 10.92 -2.85 17.14
CA ASN A 157 11.36 -3.75 16.09
C ASN A 157 11.93 -3.03 14.86
N GLY A 158 12.05 -1.70 14.88
CA GLY A 158 12.56 -0.87 13.77
C GLY A 158 11.52 -0.49 12.71
N THR A 159 10.26 -0.95 12.83
CA THR A 159 9.21 -0.55 11.88
C THR A 159 8.84 0.91 12.10
N VAL A 160 8.99 1.72 11.07
CA VAL A 160 8.44 3.07 11.00
C VAL A 160 6.98 2.98 10.57
N THR A 161 6.12 3.75 11.22
CA THR A 161 4.71 3.86 10.85
C THR A 161 4.27 5.31 10.97
N HIS A 162 3.79 5.86 9.86
CA HIS A 162 3.13 7.14 9.78
C HIS A 162 1.62 6.96 9.87
N TYR A 163 0.95 7.88 10.55
CA TYR A 163 -0.50 7.87 10.75
C TYR A 163 -1.08 9.11 10.08
N PHE A 164 -2.00 8.89 9.16
CA PHE A 164 -2.55 9.89 8.26
C PHE A 164 -3.78 10.59 8.83
N SER A 165 -4.01 11.81 8.35
CA SER A 165 -5.31 12.48 8.36
C SER A 165 -5.85 12.59 6.93
N GLU A 166 -7.16 12.78 6.77
CA GLU A 166 -7.80 12.94 5.46
C GLU A 166 -7.23 14.12 4.65
N PRO A 167 -7.02 15.33 5.24
CA PRO A 167 -6.42 16.44 4.53
C PRO A 167 -4.98 16.15 4.05
N GLU A 168 -4.21 15.41 4.84
CA GLU A 168 -2.85 15.02 4.46
C GLU A 168 -2.86 14.06 3.27
N VAL A 169 -3.76 13.06 3.27
CA VAL A 169 -3.90 12.13 2.13
C VAL A 169 -4.33 12.87 0.86
N GLN A 170 -5.21 13.85 0.96
CA GLN A 170 -5.57 14.70 -0.16
C GLN A 170 -4.35 15.48 -0.70
N SER A 171 -3.55 16.07 0.19
CA SER A 171 -2.36 16.84 -0.18
C SER A 171 -1.24 15.98 -0.77
N LEU A 172 -1.20 14.69 -0.45
CA LEU A 172 -0.17 13.75 -0.93
C LEU A 172 -0.30 13.48 -2.44
N PHE A 173 -1.51 13.61 -3.00
CA PHE A 173 -1.79 13.34 -4.41
C PHE A 173 -2.34 14.60 -5.14
N PRO A 174 -1.55 15.70 -5.22
CA PRO A 174 -2.05 17.01 -5.66
C PRO A 174 -2.47 17.08 -7.15
N LEU A 175 -2.04 16.11 -7.96
CA LEU A 175 -2.37 16.02 -9.38
C LEU A 175 -3.55 15.08 -9.67
N LEU A 176 -4.20 14.56 -8.62
CA LEU A 176 -5.37 13.69 -8.76
C LEU A 176 -6.59 14.35 -8.15
N GLU A 177 -7.74 14.10 -8.78
CA GLU A 177 -9.03 14.52 -8.24
C GLU A 177 -9.50 13.51 -7.18
N PRO A 178 -9.79 13.92 -5.94
CA PRO A 178 -10.34 13.04 -4.94
C PRO A 178 -11.78 12.64 -5.29
N VAL A 179 -12.01 11.34 -5.45
CA VAL A 179 -13.34 10.76 -5.62
C VAL A 179 -13.99 10.51 -4.26
N ASN A 180 -13.20 9.97 -3.33
CA ASN A 180 -13.61 9.77 -1.95
C ASN A 180 -12.37 9.71 -1.05
N ILE A 181 -12.43 10.38 0.10
CA ILE A 181 -11.44 10.24 1.18
C ILE A 181 -12.23 10.11 2.48
N THR A 182 -12.01 9.02 3.20
CA THR A 182 -12.74 8.74 4.44
C THR A 182 -11.87 8.01 5.44
N THR A 183 -12.14 8.20 6.71
CA THR A 183 -11.55 7.44 7.81
C THR A 183 -12.47 6.30 8.21
N GLU A 184 -12.09 5.08 7.87
CA GLU A 184 -12.79 3.86 8.28
C GLU A 184 -12.37 3.46 9.68
N ARG A 185 -13.35 3.05 10.51
CA ARG A 185 -13.13 2.66 11.92
C ARG A 185 -13.79 1.33 12.20
N TRP A 186 -13.11 0.47 12.94
CA TRP A 186 -13.71 -0.78 13.44
C TRP A 186 -13.16 -1.15 14.81
N THR A 187 -13.90 -1.94 15.53
CA THR A 187 -13.47 -2.46 16.82
C THR A 187 -12.68 -3.75 16.64
N MET A 188 -11.53 -3.84 17.31
CA MET A 188 -10.74 -5.06 17.40
C MET A 188 -10.51 -5.45 18.85
N ARG A 189 -10.83 -6.71 19.20
CA ARG A 189 -10.60 -7.23 20.54
C ARG A 189 -9.15 -7.71 20.69
N VAL A 190 -8.43 -7.11 21.64
CA VAL A 190 -7.03 -7.47 21.93
C VAL A 190 -6.92 -7.74 23.44
N ARG A 191 -6.49 -8.95 23.80
CA ARG A 191 -6.33 -9.37 25.19
C ARG A 191 -7.57 -9.08 26.06
N GLY A 192 -8.75 -9.38 25.52
CA GLY A 192 -10.04 -9.20 26.21
C GLY A 192 -10.58 -7.76 26.26
N LYS A 193 -9.86 -6.77 25.72
CA LYS A 193 -10.30 -5.36 25.65
C LYS A 193 -10.57 -4.96 24.20
N ASP A 194 -11.61 -4.16 24.02
CA ASP A 194 -11.97 -3.61 22.72
C ASP A 194 -11.16 -2.33 22.45
N HIS A 195 -10.62 -2.25 21.24
CA HIS A 195 -9.80 -1.14 20.77
C HIS A 195 -10.26 -0.68 19.40
N ILE A 196 -10.16 0.61 19.14
CA ILE A 196 -10.44 1.18 17.83
C ILE A 196 -9.26 0.95 16.91
N ARG A 197 -9.52 0.39 15.73
CA ARG A 197 -8.65 0.42 14.57
C ARG A 197 -9.17 1.47 13.62
N ALA A 198 -8.28 2.20 12.98
CA ALA A 198 -8.66 3.24 12.06
C ALA A 198 -7.67 3.34 10.88
N GLU A 199 -8.22 3.53 9.69
CA GLU A 199 -7.47 3.72 8.45
C GLU A 199 -8.08 4.88 7.66
N VAL A 200 -7.24 5.71 7.04
CA VAL A 200 -7.69 6.61 5.99
C VAL A 200 -7.64 5.86 4.67
N VAL A 201 -8.78 5.82 4.00
CA VAL A 201 -8.92 5.26 2.65
C VAL A 201 -9.15 6.43 1.69
N GLY A 202 -8.34 6.51 0.63
CA GLY A 202 -8.45 7.51 -0.41
C GLY A 202 -8.64 6.85 -1.78
N VAL A 203 -9.61 7.31 -2.53
CA VAL A 203 -9.83 6.96 -3.94
C VAL A 203 -9.71 8.22 -4.76
N PHE A 204 -8.84 8.18 -5.76
CA PHE A 204 -8.52 9.32 -6.59
C PHE A 204 -8.62 8.95 -8.07
N LYS A 205 -8.93 9.94 -8.89
CA LYS A 205 -8.94 9.84 -10.37
C LYS A 205 -7.91 10.80 -10.95
N LYS A 206 -7.15 10.35 -11.95
CA LYS A 206 -6.31 11.22 -12.74
C LYS A 206 -7.17 11.85 -13.84
N THR A 207 -7.22 13.17 -13.88
CA THR A 207 -7.95 13.93 -14.91
C THR A 207 -6.96 14.57 -15.87
N TRP A 208 -7.41 14.81 -17.11
CA TRP A 208 -6.63 15.52 -18.11
C TRP A 208 -6.26 16.92 -17.61
N GLN A 209 -4.97 17.26 -17.66
CA GLN A 209 -4.46 18.61 -17.43
C GLN A 209 -4.06 19.26 -18.74
#